data_57b0ef345a1eaba817cd3be58a28ab29
#
_entry.id   57b0ef345a1eaba817cd3be58a28ab29
#
_cell.length_a   1.000
_cell.length_b   1.000
_cell.length_c   1.000
_cell.angle_alpha   90.00
_cell.angle_beta   90.00
_cell.angle_gamma   90.00
#
_symmetry.space_group_name_H-M   'P 1'
#
loop_
_entity.id
_entity.type
_entity.pdbx_description
1 polymer ?
#
loop_
_entity_poly.entity_id
_entity_poly.type
_entity_poly.pdbx_seq_one_letter_code
_entity_poly.pdbx_strand_id
1 'polypeptide(L)'
;MFTIGCASAYHTMSVWDKDSFGKIHFSKEDLPAPQLGHIIENQLLTNALADAVTQQSHVKLIETRIQKVLSGQRETMLMLENDEVLACRLLVGADGANSFVRRQAQFPLTFKDYGHTAIVATVRTSVPHEQCARQVFTPDGPLALLPLSEPDLVSIVWSQTNEVAASLTSLSDEAFNHALS
;
A
#
# COMPACT_ATOMS: atom_id res chain seq x y z
N MET A 1 -3.93 -18.49 14.45
CA MET A 1 -2.64 -18.82 13.84
C MET A 1 -2.75 -18.35 12.39
N PHE A 2 -2.38 -17.10 12.13
CA PHE A 2 -2.45 -16.55 10.79
C PHE A 2 -1.34 -17.17 9.97
N THR A 3 -1.72 -17.82 8.88
CA THR A 3 -0.78 -18.47 7.97
C THR A 3 0.05 -17.40 7.30
N ILE A 4 1.34 -17.51 7.46
CA ILE A 4 2.35 -16.59 6.96
C ILE A 4 2.20 -16.39 5.45
N GLY A 5 1.92 -15.18 5.07
CA GLY A 5 2.22 -14.48 3.83
C GLY A 5 2.14 -15.27 2.52
N CYS A 6 0.98 -15.26 1.86
CA CYS A 6 0.89 -15.69 0.47
C CYS A 6 0.60 -14.47 -0.42
N ALA A 7 1.29 -14.40 -1.57
CA ALA A 7 0.86 -13.55 -2.66
C ALA A 7 -0.41 -14.17 -3.27
N SER A 8 -1.53 -13.43 -3.28
CA SER A 8 -2.78 -13.88 -3.86
C SER A 8 -2.94 -13.29 -5.25
N ALA A 9 -2.90 -14.14 -6.29
CA ALA A 9 -3.14 -13.71 -7.66
C ALA A 9 -4.63 -13.41 -7.87
N TYR A 10 -4.93 -12.35 -8.63
CA TYR A 10 -6.28 -12.12 -9.13
C TYR A 10 -6.30 -12.09 -10.66
N HIS A 11 -7.36 -12.65 -11.22
CA HIS A 11 -7.50 -12.89 -12.66
C HIS A 11 -8.49 -11.94 -13.32
N THR A 12 -9.41 -11.41 -12.54
CA THR A 12 -10.43 -10.47 -13.01
C THR A 12 -10.56 -9.30 -12.05
N MET A 13 -11.05 -8.17 -12.56
CA MET A 13 -11.41 -7.02 -11.77
C MET A 13 -12.75 -6.47 -12.25
N SER A 14 -13.69 -6.28 -11.34
CA SER A 14 -14.98 -5.67 -11.59
C SER A 14 -15.10 -4.36 -10.84
N VAL A 15 -15.40 -3.30 -11.56
CA VAL A 15 -15.60 -1.95 -11.01
C VAL A 15 -16.97 -1.45 -11.43
N TRP A 16 -17.77 -0.94 -10.51
CA TRP A 16 -19.09 -0.40 -10.81
C TRP A 16 -19.43 0.80 -9.93
N ASP A 17 -20.40 1.55 -10.38
CA ASP A 17 -21.01 2.63 -9.63
C ASP A 17 -22.30 2.10 -8.96
N LYS A 18 -22.50 2.43 -7.66
CA LYS A 18 -23.62 1.93 -6.88
C LYS A 18 -24.97 2.41 -7.41
N ASP A 19 -25.03 3.67 -7.84
CA ASP A 19 -26.27 4.38 -8.15
C ASP A 19 -26.49 4.55 -9.67
N SER A 20 -25.61 3.96 -10.51
CA SER A 20 -25.74 4.02 -11.96
C SER A 20 -25.49 2.66 -12.63
N PHE A 21 -25.67 2.62 -13.96
CA PHE A 21 -25.42 1.43 -14.77
C PHE A 21 -23.93 1.27 -15.16
N GLY A 22 -23.07 2.20 -14.72
CA GLY A 22 -21.65 2.21 -15.05
C GLY A 22 -20.94 0.98 -14.47
N LYS A 23 -20.43 0.12 -15.35
CA LYS A 23 -19.65 -1.06 -14.97
C LYS A 23 -18.52 -1.31 -15.95
N ILE A 24 -17.34 -1.60 -15.42
CA ILE A 24 -16.17 -1.99 -16.19
C ILE A 24 -15.68 -3.34 -15.65
N HIS A 25 -15.29 -4.21 -16.55
CA HIS A 25 -14.71 -5.51 -16.22
C HIS A 25 -13.38 -5.67 -16.95
N PHE A 26 -12.36 -6.11 -16.23
CA PHE A 26 -11.05 -6.46 -16.76
C PHE A 26 -10.81 -7.94 -16.56
N SER A 27 -10.24 -8.61 -17.56
CA SER A 27 -9.86 -10.01 -17.50
C SER A 27 -8.38 -10.18 -17.85
N LYS A 28 -7.72 -11.16 -17.24
CA LYS A 28 -6.38 -11.59 -17.65
C LYS A 28 -6.32 -12.01 -19.12
N GLU A 29 -7.45 -12.43 -19.69
CA GLU A 29 -7.57 -12.85 -21.10
C GLU A 29 -7.37 -11.68 -22.06
N ASP A 30 -7.56 -10.44 -21.60
CA ASP A 30 -7.34 -9.22 -22.35
C ASP A 30 -5.84 -8.83 -22.43
N LEU A 31 -4.97 -9.55 -21.70
CA LEU A 31 -3.55 -9.23 -21.56
C LEU A 31 -2.67 -10.45 -21.84
N PRO A 32 -1.45 -10.26 -22.37
CA PRO A 32 -0.48 -11.34 -22.51
C PRO A 32 0.20 -11.69 -21.17
N ALA A 33 -0.60 -11.90 -20.12
CA ALA A 33 -0.13 -12.18 -18.78
C ALA A 33 -1.00 -13.27 -18.10
N PRO A 34 -0.42 -14.10 -17.21
CA PRO A 34 -1.15 -15.18 -16.55
C PRO A 34 -2.19 -14.69 -15.53
N GLN A 35 -2.05 -13.47 -15.05
CA GLN A 35 -2.95 -12.81 -14.09
C GLN A 35 -2.91 -11.29 -14.27
N LEU A 36 -3.91 -10.58 -13.72
CA LEU A 36 -3.91 -9.11 -13.70
C LEU A 36 -2.92 -8.54 -12.66
N GLY A 37 -2.74 -9.24 -11.55
CA GLY A 37 -1.82 -8.82 -10.50
C GLY A 37 -1.89 -9.71 -9.27
N HIS A 38 -1.23 -9.26 -8.21
CA HIS A 38 -1.22 -9.95 -6.91
C HIS A 38 -1.56 -8.98 -5.80
N ILE A 39 -2.27 -9.48 -4.80
CA ILE A 39 -2.37 -8.84 -3.48
C ILE A 39 -1.31 -9.49 -2.60
N ILE A 40 -0.40 -8.69 -2.07
CA ILE A 40 0.76 -9.17 -1.32
C ILE A 40 0.82 -8.43 0.01
N GLU A 41 1.06 -9.15 1.08
CA GLU A 41 1.35 -8.54 2.37
C GLU A 41 2.67 -7.75 2.30
N ASN A 42 2.65 -6.50 2.77
CA ASN A 42 3.81 -5.61 2.70
C ASN A 42 5.04 -6.21 3.42
N GLN A 43 4.84 -6.90 4.54
CA GLN A 43 5.93 -7.54 5.29
C GLN A 43 6.62 -8.64 4.48
N LEU A 44 5.85 -9.44 3.76
CA LEU A 44 6.41 -10.49 2.90
C LEU A 44 7.27 -9.89 1.79
N LEU A 45 6.76 -8.85 1.12
CA LEU A 45 7.50 -8.16 0.06
C LEU A 45 8.78 -7.51 0.61
N THR A 46 8.69 -6.84 1.75
CA THR A 46 9.83 -6.18 2.39
C THR A 46 10.92 -7.19 2.79
N ASN A 47 10.53 -8.33 3.37
CA ASN A 47 11.48 -9.38 3.73
C ASN A 47 12.18 -9.96 2.50
N ALA A 48 11.42 -10.28 1.44
CA ALA A 48 12.00 -10.81 0.20
C ALA A 48 12.98 -9.82 -0.46
N LEU A 49 12.65 -8.52 -0.43
CA LEU A 49 13.55 -7.48 -0.94
C LEU A 49 14.80 -7.31 -0.06
N ALA A 50 14.67 -7.39 1.26
CA ALA A 50 15.80 -7.35 2.18
C ALA A 50 16.75 -8.52 1.92
N ASP A 51 16.21 -9.74 1.80
CA ASP A 51 17.01 -10.92 1.47
C ASP A 51 17.73 -10.77 0.12
N ALA A 52 17.05 -10.25 -0.90
CA ALA A 52 17.66 -10.00 -2.20
C ALA A 52 18.80 -8.96 -2.13
N VAL A 53 18.65 -7.92 -1.33
CA VAL A 53 19.68 -6.89 -1.10
C VAL A 53 20.91 -7.49 -0.42
N THR A 54 20.74 -8.34 0.60
CA THR A 54 21.88 -8.96 1.32
C THR A 54 22.71 -9.89 0.44
N GLN A 55 22.14 -10.42 -0.65
CA GLN A 55 22.84 -11.26 -1.60
C GLN A 55 23.69 -10.47 -2.61
N GLN A 56 23.57 -9.14 -2.63
CA GLN A 56 24.31 -8.28 -3.57
C GLN A 56 25.65 -7.82 -2.95
N SER A 57 26.77 -8.34 -3.44
CA SER A 57 28.11 -8.04 -2.92
C SER A 57 28.52 -6.56 -3.08
N HIS A 58 27.87 -5.83 -3.98
CA HIS A 58 28.16 -4.39 -4.24
C HIS A 58 27.22 -3.45 -3.49
N VAL A 59 26.29 -3.99 -2.67
CA VAL A 59 25.37 -3.20 -1.83
C VAL A 59 25.83 -3.30 -0.38
N LYS A 60 25.96 -2.16 0.28
CA LYS A 60 26.19 -2.07 1.72
C LYS A 60 24.93 -1.57 2.42
N LEU A 61 24.36 -2.41 3.29
CA LEU A 61 23.28 -2.01 4.17
C LEU A 61 23.86 -1.36 5.43
N ILE A 62 23.37 -0.18 5.79
CA ILE A 62 23.78 0.55 6.99
C ILE A 62 22.52 0.88 7.78
N GLU A 63 22.33 0.23 8.92
CA GLU A 63 21.15 0.35 9.78
C GLU A 63 21.32 1.52 10.77
N THR A 64 21.21 2.73 10.25
CA THR A 64 21.26 3.94 11.06
C THR A 64 20.43 5.05 10.41
N ARG A 65 20.22 6.14 11.13
CA ARG A 65 19.50 7.30 10.61
C ARG A 65 20.46 8.34 10.07
N ILE A 66 19.98 9.08 9.09
CA ILE A 66 20.69 10.27 8.59
C ILE A 66 20.34 11.43 9.51
N GLN A 67 21.37 12.04 10.11
CA GLN A 67 21.23 13.22 10.95
C GLN A 67 21.21 14.50 10.12
N LYS A 68 22.05 14.57 9.07
CA LYS A 68 22.19 15.76 8.23
C LYS A 68 22.58 15.40 6.80
N VAL A 69 22.06 16.17 5.85
CA VAL A 69 22.45 16.10 4.43
C VAL A 69 23.10 17.43 4.05
N LEU A 70 24.31 17.36 3.50
CA LEU A 70 25.07 18.49 3.01
C LEU A 70 25.29 18.33 1.50
N SER A 71 24.52 19.07 0.71
CA SER A 71 24.63 19.04 -0.75
C SER A 71 25.78 19.95 -1.23
N GLY A 72 26.75 19.35 -1.91
CA GLY A 72 27.83 20.04 -2.61
C GLY A 72 27.62 20.05 -4.12
N GLN A 73 28.52 20.72 -4.84
CA GLN A 73 28.43 20.79 -6.32
C GLN A 73 28.77 19.47 -7.02
N ARG A 74 29.62 18.63 -6.42
CA ARG A 74 30.10 17.38 -7.01
C ARG A 74 29.61 16.13 -6.28
N GLU A 75 29.33 16.27 -5.01
CA GLU A 75 28.90 15.16 -4.13
C GLU A 75 27.99 15.64 -3.02
N THR A 76 27.26 14.74 -2.46
CA THR A 76 26.42 14.94 -1.27
C THR A 76 27.03 14.19 -0.10
N MET A 77 27.19 14.85 1.03
CA MET A 77 27.68 14.25 2.27
C MET A 77 26.50 13.98 3.21
N LEU A 78 26.50 12.82 3.83
CA LEU A 78 25.54 12.39 4.83
C LEU A 78 26.25 12.24 6.17
N MET A 79 25.77 12.93 7.18
CA MET A 79 26.15 12.66 8.57
C MET A 79 25.14 11.69 9.17
N LEU A 80 25.61 10.59 9.71
CA LEU A 80 24.82 9.54 10.33
C LEU A 80 24.77 9.72 11.85
N GLU A 81 23.76 9.15 12.50
CA GLU A 81 23.62 9.21 13.98
C GLU A 81 24.74 8.49 14.74
N ASN A 82 25.47 7.59 14.08
CA ASN A 82 26.64 6.90 14.63
C ASN A 82 27.97 7.64 14.37
N ASP A 83 27.91 8.93 14.05
CA ASP A 83 29.06 9.80 13.71
C ASP A 83 29.83 9.43 12.42
N GLU A 84 29.36 8.42 11.66
CA GLU A 84 29.93 8.15 10.34
C GLU A 84 29.53 9.23 9.34
N VAL A 85 30.44 9.50 8.41
CA VAL A 85 30.19 10.41 7.28
C VAL A 85 30.30 9.63 5.99
N LEU A 86 29.26 9.72 5.16
CA LEU A 86 29.23 9.10 3.84
C LEU A 86 29.22 10.19 2.77
N ALA A 87 29.97 9.99 1.69
CA ALA A 87 29.90 10.81 0.49
C ALA A 87 29.32 10.00 -0.67
N CYS A 88 28.39 10.60 -1.41
CA CYS A 88 27.80 9.97 -2.59
C CYS A 88 27.63 10.97 -3.73
N ARG A 89 27.66 10.46 -4.95
CA ARG A 89 27.42 11.26 -6.17
C ARG A 89 25.93 11.45 -6.44
N LEU A 90 25.10 10.54 -5.94
CA LEU A 90 23.65 10.60 -6.05
C LEU A 90 23.04 10.12 -4.73
N LEU A 91 22.10 10.89 -4.19
CA LEU A 91 21.28 10.53 -3.04
C LEU A 91 19.84 10.33 -3.51
N VAL A 92 19.28 9.14 -3.23
CA VAL A 92 17.88 8.82 -3.51
C VAL A 92 17.10 8.79 -2.21
N GLY A 93 16.15 9.71 -2.05
CA GLY A 93 15.24 9.73 -0.90
C GLY A 93 14.08 8.77 -1.14
N ALA A 94 14.13 7.59 -0.52
CA ALA A 94 13.07 6.57 -0.54
C ALA A 94 12.47 6.36 0.86
N ASP A 95 12.47 7.39 1.70
CA ASP A 95 12.12 7.41 3.11
C ASP A 95 10.65 7.83 3.38
N GLY A 96 9.76 7.61 2.40
CA GLY A 96 8.30 7.69 2.52
C GLY A 96 7.71 9.09 2.44
N ALA A 97 6.42 9.19 2.76
CA ALA A 97 5.61 10.41 2.60
C ALA A 97 6.17 11.59 3.41
N ASN A 98 6.74 11.34 4.58
CA ASN A 98 7.34 12.34 5.46
C ASN A 98 8.87 12.44 5.27
N SER A 99 9.36 12.20 4.05
CA SER A 99 10.78 12.13 3.71
C SER A 99 11.63 13.21 4.36
N PHE A 100 12.63 12.77 5.12
CA PHE A 100 13.65 13.64 5.69
C PHE A 100 14.56 14.19 4.58
N VAL A 101 14.95 13.31 3.65
CA VAL A 101 15.84 13.69 2.52
C VAL A 101 15.20 14.79 1.68
N ARG A 102 13.91 14.69 1.36
CA ARG A 102 13.15 15.73 0.65
C ARG A 102 13.22 17.07 1.38
N ARG A 103 12.98 17.07 2.71
CA ARG A 103 13.01 18.29 3.51
C ARG A 103 14.42 18.91 3.54
N GLN A 104 15.46 18.10 3.69
CA GLN A 104 16.85 18.58 3.69
C GLN A 104 17.25 19.17 2.33
N ALA A 105 16.78 18.57 1.24
CA ALA A 105 17.00 19.06 -0.12
C ALA A 105 16.07 20.24 -0.50
N GLN A 106 15.18 20.67 0.39
CA GLN A 106 14.24 21.78 0.18
C GLN A 106 13.32 21.60 -1.04
N PHE A 107 13.03 20.35 -1.43
CA PHE A 107 12.05 20.09 -2.48
C PHE A 107 10.65 20.44 -1.99
N PRO A 108 9.90 21.28 -2.73
CA PRO A 108 8.56 21.69 -2.35
C PRO A 108 7.61 20.49 -2.36
N LEU A 109 6.60 20.55 -1.50
CA LEU A 109 5.52 19.58 -1.47
C LEU A 109 4.19 20.35 -1.65
N THR A 110 3.42 19.95 -2.67
CA THR A 110 2.03 20.37 -2.78
C THR A 110 1.16 19.31 -2.13
N PHE A 111 0.45 19.70 -1.10
CA PHE A 111 -0.48 18.83 -0.39
C PHE A 111 -1.92 19.16 -0.79
N LYS A 112 -2.69 18.12 -1.11
CA LYS A 112 -4.13 18.22 -1.33
C LYS A 112 -4.82 17.17 -0.47
N ASP A 113 -5.59 17.61 0.50
CA ASP A 113 -6.45 16.73 1.29
C ASP A 113 -7.72 16.41 0.49
N TYR A 114 -8.06 15.14 0.40
CA TYR A 114 -9.31 14.68 -0.22
C TYR A 114 -10.48 14.64 0.77
N GLY A 115 -10.23 14.91 2.06
CA GLY A 115 -11.23 14.85 3.12
C GLY A 115 -11.74 13.45 3.42
N HIS A 116 -10.97 12.42 3.03
CA HIS A 116 -11.34 11.02 3.20
C HIS A 116 -10.24 10.24 3.94
N THR A 117 -10.68 9.26 4.72
CA THR A 117 -9.83 8.28 5.37
C THR A 117 -10.17 6.89 4.85
N ALA A 118 -9.14 6.11 4.48
CA ALA A 118 -9.31 4.72 4.06
C ALA A 118 -9.23 3.80 5.28
N ILE A 119 -10.28 3.02 5.51
CA ILE A 119 -10.32 1.94 6.49
C ILE A 119 -9.84 0.67 5.79
N VAL A 120 -8.84 0.00 6.36
CA VAL A 120 -8.33 -1.27 5.84
C VAL A 120 -8.60 -2.36 6.87
N ALA A 121 -9.26 -3.43 6.46
CA ALA A 121 -9.53 -4.58 7.30
C ALA A 121 -9.52 -5.87 6.48
N THR A 122 -9.31 -7.00 7.15
CA THR A 122 -9.48 -8.32 6.56
C THR A 122 -10.84 -8.86 6.99
N VAL A 123 -11.67 -9.25 6.03
CA VAL A 123 -13.02 -9.75 6.29
C VAL A 123 -13.27 -11.07 5.58
N ARG A 124 -14.13 -11.89 6.18
CA ARG A 124 -14.59 -13.15 5.59
C ARG A 124 -15.94 -12.91 4.91
N THR A 125 -16.05 -13.30 3.66
CA THR A 125 -17.27 -13.15 2.86
C THR A 125 -18.09 -14.44 2.88
N SER A 126 -19.40 -14.31 2.69
CA SER A 126 -20.33 -15.47 2.62
C SER A 126 -20.20 -16.29 1.33
N VAL A 127 -19.55 -15.72 0.31
CA VAL A 127 -19.30 -16.37 -0.98
C VAL A 127 -17.85 -16.23 -1.38
N PRO A 128 -17.28 -17.18 -2.14
CA PRO A 128 -15.90 -17.09 -2.61
C PRO A 128 -15.66 -15.86 -3.50
N HIS A 129 -14.48 -15.28 -3.41
CA HIS A 129 -14.09 -14.13 -4.21
C HIS A 129 -13.73 -14.47 -5.67
N GLU A 130 -13.52 -15.76 -6.00
CA GLU A 130 -13.24 -16.28 -7.35
C GLU A 130 -12.03 -15.60 -8.02
N GLN A 131 -11.02 -15.22 -7.25
CA GLN A 131 -9.85 -14.45 -7.70
C GLN A 131 -10.21 -13.16 -8.46
N CYS A 132 -11.34 -12.56 -8.08
CA CYS A 132 -11.83 -11.31 -8.64
C CYS A 132 -11.65 -10.17 -7.64
N ALA A 133 -10.85 -9.16 -7.99
CA ALA A 133 -10.83 -7.89 -7.28
C ALA A 133 -12.11 -7.11 -7.63
N ARG A 134 -12.77 -6.54 -6.61
CA ARG A 134 -14.02 -5.81 -6.80
C ARG A 134 -13.91 -4.42 -6.22
N GLN A 135 -14.49 -3.44 -6.90
CA GLN A 135 -14.59 -2.08 -6.39
C GLN A 135 -15.94 -1.48 -6.74
N VAL A 136 -16.61 -0.94 -5.75
CA VAL A 136 -17.82 -0.14 -5.93
C VAL A 136 -17.54 1.31 -5.59
N PHE A 137 -17.97 2.22 -6.44
CA PHE A 137 -18.05 3.64 -6.13
C PHE A 137 -19.39 3.94 -5.49
N THR A 138 -19.36 4.55 -4.32
CA THR A 138 -20.55 5.02 -3.60
C THR A 138 -20.48 6.53 -3.44
N PRO A 139 -21.59 7.23 -3.17
CA PRO A 139 -21.57 8.66 -2.91
C PRO A 139 -20.62 9.08 -1.78
N ASP A 140 -20.43 8.22 -0.78
CA ASP A 140 -19.59 8.49 0.38
C ASP A 140 -18.12 8.11 0.17
N GLY A 141 -17.81 7.41 -0.91
CA GLY A 141 -16.46 6.96 -1.27
C GLY A 141 -16.39 5.53 -1.78
N PRO A 142 -15.26 5.11 -2.35
CA PRO A 142 -15.11 3.77 -2.90
C PRO A 142 -14.89 2.72 -1.80
N LEU A 143 -15.44 1.52 -2.05
CA LEU A 143 -15.13 0.29 -1.31
C LEU A 143 -14.52 -0.72 -2.27
N ALA A 144 -13.30 -1.15 -1.99
CA ALA A 144 -12.62 -2.23 -2.70
C ALA A 144 -12.60 -3.51 -1.85
N LEU A 145 -12.76 -4.66 -2.52
CA LEU A 145 -12.59 -6.00 -1.96
C LEU A 145 -11.49 -6.68 -2.75
N LEU A 146 -10.39 -6.96 -2.09
CA LEU A 146 -9.17 -7.49 -2.68
C LEU A 146 -9.00 -8.96 -2.25
N PRO A 147 -8.95 -9.93 -3.19
CA PRO A 147 -8.89 -11.34 -2.88
C PRO A 147 -7.59 -11.71 -2.16
N LEU A 148 -7.69 -12.44 -1.07
CA LEU A 148 -6.57 -13.02 -0.33
C LEU A 148 -6.42 -14.52 -0.66
N SER A 149 -5.53 -15.20 0.04
CA SER A 149 -5.18 -16.61 -0.24
C SER A 149 -6.31 -17.60 0.02
N GLU A 150 -7.17 -17.34 1.02
CA GLU A 150 -8.34 -18.16 1.29
C GLU A 150 -9.51 -17.73 0.39
N PRO A 151 -10.29 -18.67 -0.17
CA PRO A 151 -11.32 -18.34 -1.17
C PRO A 151 -12.38 -17.34 -0.72
N ASP A 152 -12.67 -17.29 0.56
CA ASP A 152 -13.69 -16.45 1.19
C ASP A 152 -13.09 -15.27 2.01
N LEU A 153 -11.79 -15.04 1.90
CA LEU A 153 -11.10 -14.00 2.64
C LEU A 153 -10.70 -12.85 1.71
N VAL A 154 -11.05 -11.65 2.06
CA VAL A 154 -10.69 -10.44 1.31
C VAL A 154 -10.12 -9.36 2.22
N SER A 155 -9.20 -8.58 1.69
CA SER A 155 -8.84 -7.30 2.28
C SER A 155 -9.75 -6.23 1.71
N ILE A 156 -10.41 -5.45 2.58
CA ILE A 156 -11.18 -4.29 2.15
C ILE A 156 -10.35 -3.02 2.25
N VAL A 157 -10.59 -2.11 1.32
CA VAL A 157 -10.16 -0.70 1.42
C VAL A 157 -11.42 0.14 1.25
N TRP A 158 -11.90 0.69 2.37
CA TRP A 158 -13.15 1.44 2.42
C TRP A 158 -12.87 2.91 2.70
N SER A 159 -12.97 3.73 1.68
CA SER A 159 -12.77 5.17 1.80
C SER A 159 -14.07 5.83 2.23
N GLN A 160 -13.98 6.63 3.30
CA GLN A 160 -15.09 7.37 3.89
C GLN A 160 -14.66 8.77 4.26
N THR A 161 -15.59 9.69 4.46
CA THR A 161 -15.26 10.98 5.06
C THR A 161 -14.57 10.78 6.41
N ASN A 162 -13.73 11.73 6.81
CA ASN A 162 -12.94 11.59 8.05
C ASN A 162 -13.83 11.33 9.29
N GLU A 163 -15.00 11.96 9.36
CA GLU A 163 -15.94 11.81 10.47
C GLU A 163 -16.56 10.40 10.49
N VAL A 164 -17.02 9.93 9.34
CA VAL A 164 -17.62 8.59 9.21
C VAL A 164 -16.59 7.51 9.46
N ALA A 165 -15.35 7.66 8.92
CA ALA A 165 -14.27 6.71 9.17
C ALA A 165 -13.93 6.61 10.66
N ALA A 166 -13.85 7.75 11.37
CA ALA A 166 -13.62 7.76 12.82
C ALA A 166 -14.74 7.06 13.60
N SER A 167 -16.00 7.26 13.20
CA SER A 167 -17.15 6.57 13.78
C SER A 167 -17.09 5.06 13.55
N LEU A 168 -16.87 4.64 12.30
CA LEU A 168 -16.80 3.22 11.94
C LEU A 168 -15.67 2.48 12.66
N THR A 169 -14.49 3.09 12.79
CA THR A 169 -13.35 2.47 13.47
C THR A 169 -13.50 2.39 15.00
N SER A 170 -14.47 3.09 15.57
CA SER A 170 -14.82 3.01 16.99
C SER A 170 -15.87 1.95 17.33
N LEU A 171 -16.48 1.32 16.32
CA LEU A 171 -17.51 0.30 16.50
C LEU A 171 -16.92 -1.03 17.02
N SER A 172 -17.77 -1.85 17.63
CA SER A 172 -17.46 -3.27 17.84
C SER A 172 -17.41 -4.02 16.51
N ASP A 173 -16.72 -5.16 16.48
CA ASP A 173 -16.62 -5.99 15.28
C ASP A 173 -18.00 -6.35 14.70
N GLU A 174 -18.99 -6.66 15.55
CA GLU A 174 -20.35 -6.96 15.14
C GLU A 174 -21.03 -5.76 14.47
N ALA A 175 -20.91 -4.58 15.07
CA ALA A 175 -21.50 -3.35 14.53
C ALA A 175 -20.80 -2.91 13.25
N PHE A 176 -19.49 -3.07 13.16
CA PHE A 176 -18.71 -2.81 11.95
C PHE A 176 -19.12 -3.75 10.80
N ASN A 177 -19.24 -5.05 11.09
CA ASN A 177 -19.70 -6.02 10.10
C ASN A 177 -21.11 -5.72 9.59
N HIS A 178 -22.02 -5.29 10.48
CA HIS A 178 -23.37 -4.86 10.08
C HIS A 178 -23.32 -3.60 9.19
N ALA A 179 -22.45 -2.65 9.49
CA ALA A 179 -22.30 -1.43 8.67
C ALA A 179 -21.69 -1.70 7.29
N LEU A 180 -20.88 -2.77 7.18
CA LEU A 180 -20.23 -3.17 5.93
C LEU A 180 -21.16 -4.01 5.02
N SER A 181 -22.19 -4.68 5.59
CA SER A 181 -23.10 -5.60 4.87
C SER A 181 -24.26 -4.87 4.20
#